data_3ab959d0c3753c6d6a9b86fce6032740
#
_entry.id   3ab959d0c3753c6d6a9b86fce6032740
#
_cell.length_a   1.000
_cell.length_b   1.000
_cell.length_c   1.000
_cell.angle_alpha   90.00
_cell.angle_beta   90.00
_cell.angle_gamma   90.00
#
_symmetry.space_group_name_H-M   'P 1'
#
loop_
_entity.id
_entity.type
_entity.pdbx_description
1 polymer ?
#
loop_
_entity_poly.entity_id
_entity_poly.type
_entity_poly.pdbx_seq_one_letter_code
_entity_poly.pdbx_strand_id
1 'polypeptide(L)'
;MRVVDLSFSIRPHFRWKVAPQLVASHAEGHPLQSTLLTIGCHAYTHVDAPLHFLVDGRDIASMPVDQWVGDASVIDLTHLGANGEVTAADLDRRADHVRAGDIVLLRTDWPKRTSVADEAFWKQGPWTGPSACKWLVDRKVKAVGYDYPPDHCIRDTVAEPRRRPARDEYTTHAIFFPAGITVIEYLTNLDQIGAPRCRFMALPLKLDGADGSPVRAVALVE
;
A
#
# COMPACT_ATOMS: atom_id res chain seq x y z
N MET A 1 -18.66 -16.22 5.46
CA MET A 1 -17.76 -15.23 4.81
C MET A 1 -17.79 -13.94 5.61
N ARG A 2 -16.62 -13.47 6.07
CA ARG A 2 -16.44 -12.20 6.80
C ARG A 2 -15.64 -11.23 5.94
N VAL A 3 -16.01 -9.96 5.92
CA VAL A 3 -15.25 -8.89 5.25
C VAL A 3 -14.39 -8.19 6.27
N VAL A 4 -13.09 -8.08 6.01
CA VAL A 4 -12.12 -7.32 6.82
C VAL A 4 -11.75 -6.07 6.06
N ASP A 5 -11.94 -4.91 6.68
CA ASP A 5 -11.53 -3.62 6.15
C ASP A 5 -10.04 -3.39 6.43
N LEU A 6 -9.28 -3.23 5.36
CA LEU A 6 -7.82 -3.09 5.41
C LEU A 6 -7.35 -1.67 5.11
N SER A 7 -8.24 -0.68 5.15
CA SER A 7 -7.95 0.70 4.76
C SER A 7 -7.93 1.66 5.94
N PHE A 8 -7.03 2.62 5.89
CA PHE A 8 -7.05 3.77 6.78
C PHE A 8 -8.21 4.72 6.45
N SER A 9 -8.75 5.37 7.48
CA SER A 9 -9.67 6.49 7.31
C SER A 9 -8.93 7.71 6.76
N ILE A 10 -9.46 8.30 5.68
CA ILE A 10 -8.93 9.52 5.07
C ILE A 10 -9.29 10.72 5.95
N ARG A 11 -8.28 11.51 6.32
CA ARG A 11 -8.42 12.73 7.13
C ARG A 11 -7.27 13.68 6.84
N PRO A 12 -7.30 14.97 7.24
CA PRO A 12 -6.14 15.86 7.12
C PRO A 12 -4.86 15.24 7.67
N HIS A 13 -3.75 15.41 6.96
CA HIS A 13 -2.48 14.76 7.27
C HIS A 13 -1.29 15.66 6.92
N PHE A 14 -0.19 15.57 7.69
CA PHE A 14 0.99 16.43 7.48
C PHE A 14 1.73 16.09 6.17
N ARG A 15 1.70 14.84 5.72
CA ARG A 15 2.43 14.34 4.54
C ARG A 15 1.63 14.51 3.25
N TRP A 16 0.32 14.38 3.30
CA TRP A 16 -0.53 14.35 2.10
C TRP A 16 -1.45 15.54 2.01
N LYS A 17 -1.63 16.02 0.80
CA LYS A 17 -2.66 17.01 0.53
C LYS A 17 -4.02 16.31 0.55
N VAL A 18 -4.75 16.49 1.63
CA VAL A 18 -6.12 16.00 1.80
C VAL A 18 -6.98 17.17 2.29
N ALA A 19 -7.99 17.53 1.52
CA ALA A 19 -8.87 18.66 1.83
C ALA A 19 -10.33 18.28 1.54
N PRO A 20 -11.06 17.74 2.54
CA PRO A 20 -12.51 17.66 2.47
C PRO A 20 -13.09 19.08 2.64
N GLN A 21 -13.96 19.46 1.72
CA GLN A 21 -14.68 20.74 1.75
C GLN A 21 -16.18 20.44 1.71
N LEU A 22 -16.89 20.94 2.71
CA LEU A 22 -18.35 20.87 2.74
C LEU A 22 -18.90 21.93 1.78
N VAL A 23 -19.62 21.52 0.74
CA VAL A 23 -20.22 22.40 -0.26
C VAL A 23 -21.73 22.59 -0.07
N ALA A 24 -22.37 21.68 0.68
CA ALA A 24 -23.75 21.84 1.17
C ALA A 24 -23.87 21.11 2.51
N SER A 25 -24.63 21.68 3.44
CA SER A 25 -24.73 21.18 4.81
C SER A 25 -26.16 21.21 5.34
N HIS A 26 -26.59 20.16 6.01
CA HIS A 26 -27.84 20.15 6.77
C HIS A 26 -27.84 21.22 7.87
N ALA A 27 -26.69 21.53 8.48
CA ALA A 27 -26.56 22.57 9.50
C ALA A 27 -26.84 23.98 8.96
N GLU A 28 -26.69 24.19 7.64
CA GLU A 28 -26.99 25.43 6.93
C GLU A 28 -28.38 25.40 6.27
N GLY A 29 -29.22 24.41 6.58
CA GLY A 29 -30.57 24.28 6.05
C GLY A 29 -30.67 23.65 4.65
N HIS A 30 -29.59 23.11 4.11
CA HIS A 30 -29.64 22.40 2.83
C HIS A 30 -30.32 21.05 2.97
N PRO A 31 -31.13 20.59 2.00
CA PRO A 31 -31.81 19.29 2.04
C PRO A 31 -30.84 18.11 1.88
N LEU A 32 -29.65 18.35 1.35
CA LEU A 32 -28.62 17.37 1.12
C LEU A 32 -27.29 17.84 1.72
N GLN A 33 -26.45 16.89 2.14
CA GLN A 33 -25.07 17.17 2.48
C GLN A 33 -24.17 16.73 1.35
N SER A 34 -23.25 17.60 0.92
CA SER A 34 -22.33 17.34 -0.17
C SER A 34 -20.91 17.74 0.20
N THR A 35 -19.96 16.85 -0.07
CA THR A 35 -18.55 17.07 0.22
C THR A 35 -17.73 16.97 -1.07
N LEU A 36 -16.94 17.99 -1.36
CA LEU A 36 -15.85 17.93 -2.32
C LEU A 36 -14.60 17.42 -1.62
N LEU A 37 -13.96 16.39 -2.17
CA LEU A 37 -12.70 15.85 -1.65
C LEU A 37 -11.57 16.09 -2.65
N THR A 38 -10.56 16.86 -2.24
CA THR A 38 -9.26 16.91 -2.93
C THR A 38 -8.30 15.98 -2.20
N ILE A 39 -7.71 15.03 -2.92
CA ILE A 39 -6.79 14.04 -2.37
C ILE A 39 -5.72 13.67 -3.41
N GLY A 40 -4.47 13.51 -2.98
CA GLY A 40 -3.41 12.96 -3.83
C GLY A 40 -3.62 11.46 -4.08
N CYS A 41 -3.25 10.97 -5.27
CA CYS A 41 -3.42 9.56 -5.64
C CYS A 41 -2.69 8.59 -4.69
N HIS A 42 -1.58 9.02 -4.12
CA HIS A 42 -0.75 8.22 -3.19
C HIS A 42 -0.99 8.57 -1.72
N ALA A 43 -2.23 8.97 -1.38
CA ALA A 43 -2.58 9.29 0.01
C ALA A 43 -3.31 8.13 0.66
N TYR A 44 -2.89 7.78 1.88
CA TYR A 44 -3.47 6.69 2.67
C TYR A 44 -3.41 5.34 1.95
N THR A 45 -4.37 4.46 2.15
CA THR A 45 -4.42 3.17 1.48
C THR A 45 -4.69 3.38 -0.01
N HIS A 46 -3.74 3.03 -0.85
CA HIS A 46 -3.79 3.27 -2.29
C HIS A 46 -3.07 2.17 -3.08
N VAL A 47 -3.23 2.20 -4.38
CA VAL A 47 -2.49 1.37 -5.33
C VAL A 47 -1.76 2.26 -6.31
N ASP A 48 -0.58 1.80 -6.73
CA ASP A 48 0.24 2.47 -7.72
C ASP A 48 0.12 1.79 -9.07
N ALA A 49 -0.02 2.61 -10.12
CA ALA A 49 0.10 2.16 -11.49
C ALA A 49 1.56 2.22 -11.96
N PRO A 50 1.94 1.46 -13.00
CA PRO A 50 3.28 1.54 -13.58
C PRO A 50 3.73 2.95 -13.95
N LEU A 51 2.82 3.84 -14.34
CA LEU A 51 3.08 5.24 -14.67
C LEU A 51 3.71 6.01 -13.49
N HIS A 52 3.44 5.59 -12.24
CA HIS A 52 4.05 6.22 -11.05
C HIS A 52 5.58 6.18 -11.09
N PHE A 53 6.15 5.14 -11.66
CA PHE A 53 7.60 4.93 -11.66
C PHE A 53 8.21 4.82 -13.05
N LEU A 54 7.49 4.27 -14.03
CA LEU A 54 7.98 4.06 -15.40
C LEU A 54 7.50 5.19 -16.30
N VAL A 55 8.42 5.82 -17.05
CA VAL A 55 8.11 6.96 -17.94
C VAL A 55 7.01 6.61 -18.95
N ASP A 56 7.07 5.40 -19.53
CA ASP A 56 6.10 4.88 -20.50
C ASP A 56 5.17 3.84 -19.83
N GLY A 57 4.99 3.95 -18.50
CA GLY A 57 4.13 3.05 -17.74
C GLY A 57 2.65 3.26 -18.05
N ARG A 58 1.86 2.20 -17.88
CA ARG A 58 0.40 2.29 -17.99
C ARG A 58 -0.17 3.11 -16.84
N ASP A 59 -1.16 3.94 -17.12
CA ASP A 59 -1.96 4.64 -16.12
C ASP A 59 -2.94 3.71 -15.41
N ILE A 60 -3.54 4.19 -14.32
CA ILE A 60 -4.43 3.38 -13.48
C ILE A 60 -5.70 2.95 -14.22
N ALA A 61 -6.23 3.79 -15.14
CA ALA A 61 -7.46 3.51 -15.87
C ALA A 61 -7.30 2.40 -16.89
N SER A 62 -6.09 2.25 -17.45
CA SER A 62 -5.76 1.25 -18.48
C SER A 62 -5.28 -0.09 -17.89
N MET A 63 -5.06 -0.17 -16.57
CA MET A 63 -4.66 -1.41 -15.92
C MET A 63 -5.83 -2.39 -15.81
N PRO A 64 -5.59 -3.70 -15.96
CA PRO A 64 -6.62 -4.71 -15.77
C PRO A 64 -7.01 -4.78 -14.29
N VAL A 65 -8.31 -4.86 -14.00
CA VAL A 65 -8.83 -4.83 -12.62
C VAL A 65 -8.43 -6.06 -11.79
N ASP A 66 -8.17 -7.19 -12.43
CA ASP A 66 -7.71 -8.43 -11.80
C ASP A 66 -6.28 -8.33 -11.24
N GLN A 67 -5.56 -7.26 -11.57
CA GLN A 67 -4.25 -6.95 -10.94
C GLN A 67 -4.37 -6.81 -9.43
N TRP A 68 -5.48 -6.26 -8.94
CA TRP A 68 -5.71 -5.98 -7.52
C TRP A 68 -6.84 -6.81 -6.89
N VAL A 69 -7.29 -7.85 -7.59
CA VAL A 69 -8.32 -8.78 -7.10
C VAL A 69 -7.85 -10.21 -7.26
N GLY A 70 -7.96 -11.02 -6.21
CA GLY A 70 -7.60 -12.43 -6.32
C GLY A 70 -7.25 -13.10 -5.01
N ASP A 71 -6.60 -14.24 -5.12
CA ASP A 71 -6.05 -14.94 -3.98
C ASP A 71 -4.88 -14.14 -3.41
N ALA A 72 -4.85 -14.03 -2.09
CA ALA A 72 -3.78 -13.35 -1.38
C ALA A 72 -3.15 -14.24 -0.32
N SER A 73 -1.84 -14.11 -0.18
CA SER A 73 -1.03 -14.74 0.86
C SER A 73 -0.59 -13.70 1.87
N VAL A 74 -0.89 -13.92 3.16
CA VAL A 74 -0.46 -13.05 4.26
C VAL A 74 0.82 -13.61 4.86
N ILE A 75 1.89 -12.83 4.84
CA ILE A 75 3.17 -13.22 5.43
C ILE A 75 3.32 -12.49 6.78
N ASP A 76 3.41 -13.25 7.86
CA ASP A 76 3.62 -12.73 9.21
C ASP A 76 5.08 -12.33 9.42
N LEU A 77 5.33 -11.04 9.49
CA LEU A 77 6.63 -10.42 9.76
C LEU A 77 6.61 -9.60 11.06
N THR A 78 5.69 -9.92 11.98
CA THR A 78 5.50 -9.16 13.24
C THR A 78 6.70 -9.22 14.20
N HIS A 79 7.66 -10.12 13.95
CA HIS A 79 8.94 -10.16 14.65
C HIS A 79 9.84 -8.96 14.33
N LEU A 80 9.61 -8.27 13.20
CA LEU A 80 10.37 -7.08 12.85
C LEU A 80 9.93 -5.91 13.73
N GLY A 81 10.93 -5.19 14.23
CA GLY A 81 10.75 -3.96 14.99
C GLY A 81 10.94 -2.71 14.13
N ALA A 82 11.09 -1.59 14.83
CA ALA A 82 11.47 -0.32 14.19
C ALA A 82 12.75 -0.49 13.37
N ASN A 83 12.75 0.10 12.16
CA ASN A 83 13.84 0.03 11.19
C ASN A 83 14.21 -1.40 10.71
N GLY A 84 13.34 -2.39 10.94
CA GLY A 84 13.58 -3.76 10.51
C GLY A 84 13.55 -3.90 8.99
N GLU A 85 14.54 -4.57 8.44
CA GLU A 85 14.58 -4.93 7.02
C GLU A 85 13.84 -6.26 6.81
N VAL A 86 12.93 -6.31 5.85
CA VAL A 86 12.37 -7.57 5.33
C VAL A 86 13.37 -8.15 4.35
N THR A 87 13.82 -9.38 4.60
CA THR A 87 14.83 -10.07 3.79
C THR A 87 14.27 -11.32 3.12
N ALA A 88 14.97 -11.85 2.10
CA ALA A 88 14.63 -13.15 1.51
C ALA A 88 14.60 -14.27 2.57
N ALA A 89 15.51 -14.23 3.55
CA ALA A 89 15.54 -15.24 4.62
C ALA A 89 14.30 -15.19 5.53
N ASP A 90 13.67 -14.03 5.69
CA ASP A 90 12.40 -13.92 6.40
C ASP A 90 11.27 -14.58 5.60
N LEU A 91 11.25 -14.35 4.29
CA LEU A 91 10.26 -14.93 3.39
C LEU A 91 10.42 -16.44 3.25
N ASP A 92 11.65 -16.94 3.11
CA ASP A 92 11.92 -18.38 3.04
C ASP A 92 11.39 -19.15 4.26
N ARG A 93 11.43 -18.53 5.44
CA ARG A 93 10.94 -19.17 6.67
C ARG A 93 9.43 -19.09 6.88
N ARG A 94 8.73 -18.18 6.19
CA ARG A 94 7.35 -17.79 6.57
C ARG A 94 6.36 -17.80 5.41
N ALA A 95 6.81 -18.03 4.17
CA ALA A 95 6.02 -17.81 2.98
C ALA A 95 5.91 -19.03 2.06
N ASP A 96 5.97 -20.24 2.61
CA ASP A 96 5.81 -21.52 1.89
C ASP A 96 4.45 -21.66 1.22
N HIS A 97 3.43 -20.93 1.73
CA HIS A 97 2.07 -20.91 1.19
C HIS A 97 1.88 -19.92 0.01
N VAL A 98 2.89 -19.12 -0.34
CA VAL A 98 2.82 -18.18 -1.48
C VAL A 98 2.85 -18.93 -2.80
N ARG A 99 1.94 -18.57 -3.70
CA ARG A 99 1.80 -19.14 -5.04
C ARG A 99 2.02 -18.11 -6.12
N ALA A 100 2.41 -18.56 -7.30
CA ALA A 100 2.50 -17.68 -8.47
C ALA A 100 1.12 -17.06 -8.78
N GLY A 101 1.11 -15.76 -9.07
CA GLY A 101 -0.11 -15.00 -9.31
C GLY A 101 -0.82 -14.50 -8.05
N ASP A 102 -0.34 -14.82 -6.85
CA ASP A 102 -0.89 -14.28 -5.61
C ASP A 102 -0.65 -12.76 -5.48
N ILE A 103 -1.52 -12.12 -4.72
CA ILE A 103 -1.25 -10.86 -4.07
C ILE A 103 -0.61 -11.17 -2.72
N VAL A 104 0.58 -10.64 -2.44
CA VAL A 104 1.28 -10.89 -1.17
C VAL A 104 1.08 -9.73 -0.23
N LEU A 105 0.58 -9.99 0.98
CA LEU A 105 0.36 -9.01 2.02
C LEU A 105 1.42 -9.18 3.12
N LEU A 106 2.33 -8.21 3.22
CA LEU A 106 3.41 -8.21 4.20
C LEU A 106 2.91 -7.55 5.49
N ARG A 107 2.67 -8.38 6.52
CA ARG A 107 2.11 -7.96 7.80
C ARG A 107 3.21 -7.78 8.83
N THR A 108 3.40 -6.57 9.33
CA THR A 108 4.31 -6.25 10.43
C THR A 108 3.58 -5.79 11.70
N ASP A 109 2.29 -5.52 11.61
CA ASP A 109 1.49 -4.85 12.64
C ASP A 109 2.06 -3.46 13.03
N TRP A 110 2.79 -2.82 12.11
CA TRP A 110 3.35 -1.49 12.35
C TRP A 110 2.29 -0.43 12.67
N PRO A 111 1.10 -0.41 11.99
CA PRO A 111 0.03 0.52 12.31
C PRO A 111 -0.55 0.41 13.73
N LYS A 112 -0.32 -0.70 14.40
CA LYS A 112 -0.72 -0.90 15.79
C LYS A 112 0.29 -0.36 16.80
N ARG A 113 1.54 -0.22 16.38
CA ARG A 113 2.65 0.26 17.20
C ARG A 113 2.81 1.76 17.09
N THR A 114 2.49 2.32 15.93
CA THR A 114 2.71 3.73 15.62
C THR A 114 1.60 4.23 14.70
N SER A 115 1.01 5.36 15.04
CA SER A 115 -0.04 5.97 14.22
C SER A 115 0.51 6.44 12.87
N VAL A 116 -0.22 6.20 11.79
CA VAL A 116 0.11 6.74 10.46
C VAL A 116 0.23 8.28 10.47
N ALA A 117 -0.45 8.94 11.40
CA ALA A 117 -0.39 10.41 11.56
C ALA A 117 0.88 10.90 12.24
N ASP A 118 1.69 10.01 12.82
CA ASP A 118 2.93 10.37 13.50
C ASP A 118 4.13 10.26 12.55
N GLU A 119 5.08 11.18 12.66
CA GLU A 119 6.32 11.10 11.88
C GLU A 119 7.11 9.81 12.14
N ALA A 120 6.99 9.24 13.35
CA ALA A 120 7.64 8.00 13.73
C ALA A 120 7.20 6.82 12.85
N PHE A 121 5.93 6.78 12.39
CA PHE A 121 5.46 5.77 11.45
C PHE A 121 6.34 5.71 10.20
N TRP A 122 6.73 6.86 9.71
CA TRP A 122 7.49 7.05 8.46
C TRP A 122 8.99 6.91 8.66
N LYS A 123 9.51 7.47 9.76
CA LYS A 123 10.95 7.53 10.06
C LYS A 123 11.51 6.22 10.60
N GLN A 124 10.68 5.42 11.26
CA GLN A 124 11.11 4.23 12.01
C GLN A 124 10.44 2.94 11.51
N GLY A 125 9.59 3.02 10.50
CA GLY A 125 8.90 1.86 9.95
C GLY A 125 9.87 0.76 9.49
N PRO A 126 9.44 -0.51 9.47
CA PRO A 126 10.11 -1.53 8.69
C PRO A 126 10.23 -1.11 7.22
N TRP A 127 11.03 -1.80 6.45
CA TRP A 127 11.21 -1.56 5.02
C TRP A 127 11.56 -2.86 4.28
N THR A 128 11.35 -2.88 2.97
CA THR A 128 11.57 -4.10 2.17
C THR A 128 12.92 -4.03 1.46
N GLY A 129 13.80 -4.96 1.81
CA GLY A 129 15.14 -5.02 1.22
C GLY A 129 15.16 -5.62 -0.18
N PRO A 130 16.24 -5.37 -0.95
CA PRO A 130 16.38 -5.86 -2.33
C PRO A 130 16.27 -7.38 -2.45
N SER A 131 16.74 -8.12 -1.44
CA SER A 131 16.68 -9.57 -1.42
C SER A 131 15.26 -10.11 -1.33
N ALA A 132 14.40 -9.46 -0.53
CA ALA A 132 12.99 -9.78 -0.43
C ALA A 132 12.24 -9.44 -1.72
N CYS A 133 12.54 -8.28 -2.33
CA CYS A 133 11.95 -7.90 -3.61
C CYS A 133 12.26 -8.94 -4.69
N LYS A 134 13.53 -9.35 -4.81
CA LYS A 134 13.94 -10.39 -5.76
C LYS A 134 13.23 -11.72 -5.48
N TRP A 135 13.11 -12.13 -4.24
CA TRP A 135 12.38 -13.34 -3.84
C TRP A 135 10.93 -13.33 -4.33
N LEU A 136 10.22 -12.19 -4.17
CA LEU A 136 8.84 -12.00 -4.62
C LEU A 136 8.72 -12.04 -6.16
N VAL A 137 9.68 -11.43 -6.88
CA VAL A 137 9.77 -11.52 -8.35
C VAL A 137 9.95 -12.96 -8.80
N ASP A 138 10.88 -13.70 -8.20
CA ASP A 138 11.18 -15.08 -8.54
C ASP A 138 9.95 -16.01 -8.28
N ARG A 139 9.09 -15.66 -7.31
CA ARG A 139 7.80 -16.35 -7.04
C ARG A 139 6.67 -15.92 -7.96
N LYS A 140 6.88 -14.96 -8.86
CA LYS A 140 5.90 -14.49 -9.86
C LYS A 140 4.59 -14.01 -9.22
N VAL A 141 4.69 -13.30 -8.08
CA VAL A 141 3.53 -12.66 -7.48
C VAL A 141 3.05 -11.51 -8.38
N LYS A 142 1.77 -11.14 -8.34
CA LYS A 142 1.25 -10.07 -9.21
C LYS A 142 1.19 -8.70 -8.54
N ALA A 143 1.06 -8.67 -7.21
CA ALA A 143 1.04 -7.43 -6.43
C ALA A 143 1.57 -7.68 -5.03
N VAL A 144 2.09 -6.63 -4.39
CA VAL A 144 2.57 -6.67 -3.00
C VAL A 144 1.91 -5.55 -2.21
N GLY A 145 1.31 -5.90 -1.07
CA GLY A 145 0.68 -4.96 -0.14
C GLY A 145 1.45 -4.85 1.17
N TYR A 146 1.50 -3.62 1.73
CA TYR A 146 2.29 -3.27 2.90
C TYR A 146 1.45 -2.60 3.98
N ASP A 147 1.71 -2.93 5.25
CA ASP A 147 1.21 -2.17 6.39
C ASP A 147 2.27 -1.20 6.96
N TYR A 148 3.32 -0.91 6.20
CA TYR A 148 4.43 -0.03 6.55
C TYR A 148 4.95 0.72 5.31
N PRO A 149 5.79 1.78 5.44
CA PRO A 149 6.44 2.43 4.30
C PRO A 149 7.42 1.47 3.62
N PRO A 150 7.22 1.07 2.34
CA PRO A 150 7.95 -0.04 1.75
C PRO A 150 9.43 0.26 1.47
N ASP A 151 9.75 1.50 1.06
CA ASP A 151 11.11 1.89 0.68
C ASP A 151 11.86 2.61 1.79
N HIS A 152 13.12 2.25 1.99
CA HIS A 152 13.95 2.84 3.03
C HIS A 152 14.07 4.37 2.91
N CYS A 153 14.16 4.91 1.69
CA CYS A 153 14.33 6.33 1.45
C CYS A 153 13.12 7.20 1.86
N ILE A 154 11.94 6.61 2.08
CA ILE A 154 10.75 7.35 2.52
C ILE A 154 11.02 8.06 3.85
N ARG A 155 11.78 7.45 4.77
CA ARG A 155 12.15 8.06 6.06
C ARG A 155 12.91 9.36 5.90
N ASP A 156 13.77 9.43 4.89
CA ASP A 156 14.59 10.61 4.63
C ASP A 156 13.74 11.75 4.08
N THR A 157 12.72 11.46 3.28
CA THR A 157 11.80 12.48 2.75
C THR A 157 10.94 13.14 3.84
N VAL A 158 10.78 12.47 4.98
CA VAL A 158 10.08 13.05 6.15
C VAL A 158 11.07 13.80 7.04
N ALA A 159 12.29 13.27 7.22
CA ALA A 159 13.34 13.94 7.98
C ALA A 159 13.82 15.22 7.29
N GLU A 160 13.93 15.17 5.97
CA GLU A 160 14.38 16.26 5.10
C GLU A 160 13.40 16.48 3.94
N PRO A 161 12.33 17.28 4.12
CA PRO A 161 11.26 17.43 3.10
C PRO A 161 11.72 17.97 1.73
N ARG A 162 12.93 18.54 1.65
CA ARG A 162 13.54 19.00 0.40
C ARG A 162 14.36 17.91 -0.31
N ARG A 163 14.69 16.82 0.37
CA ARG A 163 15.41 15.71 -0.23
C ARG A 163 14.60 15.09 -1.38
N ARG A 164 15.28 14.77 -2.43
CA ARG A 164 14.73 14.01 -3.57
C ARG A 164 15.59 12.77 -3.74
N PRO A 165 15.14 11.61 -3.23
CA PRO A 165 15.87 10.36 -3.40
C PRO A 165 16.11 10.06 -4.87
N ALA A 166 17.25 9.44 -5.19
CA ALA A 166 17.49 8.93 -6.53
C ALA A 166 16.52 7.77 -6.84
N ARG A 167 16.31 7.50 -8.13
CA ARG A 167 15.33 6.52 -8.57
C ARG A 167 15.59 5.10 -8.01
N ASP A 168 16.85 4.71 -7.91
CA ASP A 168 17.29 3.41 -7.40
C ASP A 168 17.14 3.26 -5.87
N GLU A 169 16.99 4.37 -5.15
CA GLU A 169 16.70 4.34 -3.71
C GLU A 169 15.26 3.89 -3.41
N TYR A 170 14.35 4.01 -4.37
CA TYR A 170 13.00 3.44 -4.29
C TYR A 170 13.04 1.95 -4.66
N THR A 171 13.62 1.15 -3.77
CA THR A 171 13.99 -0.25 -4.01
C THR A 171 12.81 -1.10 -4.50
N THR A 172 11.65 -0.99 -3.83
CA THR A 172 10.48 -1.79 -4.20
C THR A 172 9.95 -1.38 -5.57
N HIS A 173 9.83 -0.09 -5.84
CA HIS A 173 9.36 0.44 -7.12
C HIS A 173 10.32 0.09 -8.26
N ALA A 174 11.64 0.24 -8.01
CA ALA A 174 12.68 -0.02 -9.02
C ALA A 174 12.73 -1.50 -9.44
N ILE A 175 12.39 -2.42 -8.54
CA ILE A 175 12.43 -3.86 -8.81
C ILE A 175 11.08 -4.38 -9.31
N PHE A 176 9.96 -3.93 -8.72
CA PHE A 176 8.65 -4.50 -8.99
C PHE A 176 8.03 -4.03 -10.29
N PHE A 177 8.03 -2.73 -10.57
CA PHE A 177 7.36 -2.22 -11.77
C PHE A 177 7.94 -2.78 -13.07
N PRO A 178 9.28 -2.89 -13.26
CA PRO A 178 9.82 -3.57 -14.44
C PRO A 178 9.45 -5.06 -14.53
N ALA A 179 9.19 -5.69 -13.38
CA ALA A 179 8.76 -7.10 -13.32
C ALA A 179 7.24 -7.28 -13.48
N GLY A 180 6.47 -6.20 -13.68
CA GLY A 180 5.02 -6.24 -13.81
C GLY A 180 4.26 -6.44 -12.49
N ILE A 181 4.92 -6.25 -11.35
CA ILE A 181 4.34 -6.34 -10.01
C ILE A 181 3.92 -4.93 -9.59
N THR A 182 2.66 -4.78 -9.14
CA THR A 182 2.15 -3.52 -8.62
C THR A 182 2.23 -3.44 -7.10
N VAL A 183 2.16 -2.24 -6.56
CA VAL A 183 2.25 -1.98 -5.12
C VAL A 183 0.90 -1.52 -4.57
N ILE A 184 0.62 -1.94 -3.32
CA ILE A 184 -0.55 -1.54 -2.54
C ILE A 184 -0.02 -1.02 -1.22
N GLU A 185 -0.10 0.29 -1.00
CA GLU A 185 0.56 0.91 0.15
C GLU A 185 -0.41 1.25 1.28
N TYR A 186 0.13 1.21 2.48
CA TYR A 186 -0.50 1.62 3.73
C TYR A 186 -1.80 0.88 4.01
N LEU A 187 -1.70 -0.45 4.08
CA LEU A 187 -2.76 -1.32 4.61
C LEU A 187 -2.79 -1.25 6.15
N THR A 188 -3.91 -1.63 6.73
CA THR A 188 -4.07 -1.81 8.17
C THR A 188 -4.87 -3.06 8.48
N ASN A 189 -4.99 -3.45 9.74
CA ASN A 189 -5.82 -4.58 10.19
C ASN A 189 -5.49 -5.94 9.55
N LEU A 190 -4.29 -6.14 9.02
CA LEU A 190 -3.89 -7.42 8.40
C LEU A 190 -3.98 -8.59 9.38
N ASP A 191 -3.83 -8.33 10.70
CA ASP A 191 -4.02 -9.33 11.76
C ASP A 191 -5.45 -9.88 11.82
N GLN A 192 -6.44 -9.06 11.47
CA GLN A 192 -7.84 -9.47 11.50
C GLN A 192 -8.20 -10.48 10.41
N ILE A 193 -7.34 -10.70 9.42
CA ILE A 193 -7.53 -11.76 8.42
C ILE A 193 -7.53 -13.13 9.12
N GLY A 194 -6.60 -13.36 10.05
CA GLY A 194 -6.57 -14.56 10.90
C GLY A 194 -6.24 -15.86 10.16
N ALA A 195 -5.84 -15.78 8.89
CA ALA A 195 -5.50 -16.92 8.04
C ALA A 195 -4.30 -16.58 7.15
N PRO A 196 -3.49 -17.58 6.75
CA PRO A 196 -2.36 -17.34 5.84
C PRO A 196 -2.80 -17.01 4.42
N ARG A 197 -4.05 -17.28 4.04
CA ARG A 197 -4.61 -16.98 2.72
C ARG A 197 -6.02 -16.42 2.83
N CYS A 198 -6.38 -15.54 1.91
CA CYS A 198 -7.73 -14.97 1.79
C CYS A 198 -8.02 -14.59 0.33
N ARG A 199 -9.25 -14.17 0.05
CA ARG A 199 -9.55 -13.40 -1.16
C ARG A 199 -9.34 -11.92 -0.84
N PHE A 200 -8.67 -11.19 -1.72
CA PHE A 200 -8.33 -9.78 -1.52
C PHE A 200 -8.84 -8.93 -2.68
N MET A 201 -9.24 -7.70 -2.37
CA MET A 201 -9.65 -6.71 -3.35
C MET A 201 -9.19 -5.31 -2.91
N ALA A 202 -8.58 -4.57 -3.84
CA ALA A 202 -8.17 -3.18 -3.68
C ALA A 202 -8.43 -2.41 -4.99
N LEU A 203 -9.68 -2.29 -5.39
CA LEU A 203 -10.07 -1.72 -6.68
C LEU A 203 -9.84 -0.20 -6.69
N PRO A 204 -9.02 0.32 -7.62
CA PRO A 204 -8.84 1.75 -7.81
C PRO A 204 -10.04 2.43 -8.45
N LEU A 205 -10.13 3.73 -8.30
CA LEU A 205 -10.95 4.57 -9.17
C LEU A 205 -10.37 4.53 -10.59
N LYS A 206 -11.23 4.53 -11.59
CA LYS A 206 -10.82 4.55 -13.01
C LYS A 206 -10.49 5.98 -13.43
N LEU A 207 -9.31 6.46 -13.01
CA LEU A 207 -8.84 7.81 -13.28
C LEU A 207 -7.94 7.83 -14.52
N ASP A 208 -8.41 8.45 -15.59
CA ASP A 208 -7.67 8.57 -16.83
C ASP A 208 -6.40 9.40 -16.65
N GLY A 209 -5.25 8.88 -17.11
CA GLY A 209 -3.96 9.53 -17.01
C GLY A 209 -3.36 9.58 -15.59
N ALA A 210 -3.98 8.96 -14.59
CA ALA A 210 -3.45 8.98 -13.21
C ALA A 210 -2.44 7.85 -12.97
N ASP A 211 -1.47 8.15 -12.11
CA ASP A 211 -0.35 7.29 -11.72
C ASP A 211 -0.65 6.35 -10.54
N GLY A 212 -1.82 6.48 -9.93
CA GLY A 212 -2.30 5.68 -8.81
C GLY A 212 -3.71 6.06 -8.40
N SER A 213 -4.23 5.45 -7.34
CA SER A 213 -5.55 5.77 -6.80
C SER A 213 -5.71 5.34 -5.36
N PRO A 214 -6.32 6.16 -4.50
CA PRO A 214 -6.85 5.68 -3.23
C PRO A 214 -7.84 4.54 -3.44
N VAL A 215 -7.84 3.58 -2.51
CA VAL A 215 -8.73 2.40 -2.57
C VAL A 215 -9.37 2.10 -1.22
N ARG A 216 -10.49 1.37 -1.25
CA ARG A 216 -10.98 0.65 -0.08
C ARG A 216 -10.55 -0.81 -0.19
N ALA A 217 -9.38 -1.13 0.36
CA ALA A 217 -8.86 -2.50 0.38
C ALA A 217 -9.64 -3.37 1.37
N VAL A 218 -10.01 -4.58 0.96
CA VAL A 218 -10.73 -5.53 1.81
C VAL A 218 -10.22 -6.95 1.61
N ALA A 219 -10.28 -7.76 2.66
CA ALA A 219 -10.12 -9.20 2.59
C ALA A 219 -11.46 -9.90 2.85
N LEU A 220 -11.73 -10.95 2.08
CA LEU A 220 -12.84 -11.88 2.31
C LEU A 220 -12.28 -13.14 2.96
N VAL A 221 -12.77 -13.46 4.14
CA VAL A 221 -12.35 -14.59 4.95
C VAL A 221 -13.54 -15.54 5.15
N GLU A 222 -13.31 -16.83 5.02
CA GLU A 222 -14.32 -17.86 5.26
C GLU A 222 -14.69 -17.99 6.75
#